data_28128c1e3607d9fa9f07326e79d8114e
#
_entry.id   28128c1e3607d9fa9f07326e79d8114e
#
_cell.length_a   1.000
_cell.length_b   1.000
_cell.length_c   1.000
_cell.angle_alpha   90.00
_cell.angle_beta   90.00
_cell.angle_gamma   90.00
#
_symmetry.space_group_name_H-M   'P 1'
#
loop_
_entity.id
_entity.type
_entity.pdbx_description
1 polymer ?
#
loop_
_entity_poly.entity_id
_entity_poly.type
_entity_poly.pdbx_seq_one_letter_code
_entity_poly.pdbx_strand_id
1 'polypeptide(L)'
;MVFRPFLRHFRVAALGLLMPAVLASGGQLSPLAPKPDWTALDAYQKTITRQEFTRLINDVYTPDGAFWDFAKIDDTKMTVYSDMAKTEPLFTLQFAASEATEAPLPYAYKTKAISTDPDKPLKGIKIALDPGHIGGDWAQLEARYFKMGNDPSVEEAKLNMITCELLAERLKADGADIIWAKRGYEPVTHLRPDDLHREAIASLALHPDTTKRISDEVAIQGMINNEAALLFYRVAEIRARADVVNKQHPDLTICVHYNADDWGDDPTHPVLTEHSRLIIFVNGCYEKKAELTYDDYKYDLLRKLLDRTAVHEERGCALVGQEMLDTLKYPAETYPSIPGINLKDSPSIHHVTDVPSVYARDLMANRLYHGPVIYCEGPYMNARDGYYRIIAGDYLGTRTIQGEDVPSIYRQYADSVEQGVLKYFGVK
;
A
#
# COMPACT_ATOMS: atom_id res chain seq x y z
N MET A 1 10.27 3.71 -6.84
CA MET A 1 10.23 5.13 -6.50
C MET A 1 10.07 5.24 -5.00
N VAL A 2 11.09 5.69 -4.31
CA VAL A 2 10.84 6.30 -3.03
C VAL A 2 9.97 7.50 -3.37
N PHE A 3 8.66 7.42 -3.14
CA PHE A 3 7.83 8.60 -3.12
C PHE A 3 8.38 9.49 -2.00
N ARG A 4 9.38 10.28 -2.36
CA ARG A 4 9.61 11.49 -1.59
C ARG A 4 8.33 12.28 -1.81
N PRO A 5 7.56 12.61 -0.76
CA PRO A 5 6.60 13.66 -0.93
C PRO A 5 7.37 14.83 -1.54
N PHE A 6 6.73 15.60 -2.42
CA PHE A 6 7.22 16.87 -2.89
C PHE A 6 7.39 17.81 -1.68
N LEU A 7 8.36 17.51 -0.85
CA LEU A 7 8.91 18.38 0.17
C LEU A 7 10.16 18.98 -0.47
N ARG A 8 10.01 20.20 -0.99
CA ARG A 8 11.16 21.06 -1.30
C ARG A 8 12.17 20.90 -0.17
N HIS A 9 13.39 20.54 -0.52
CA HIS A 9 14.52 20.47 0.40
C HIS A 9 14.77 21.85 0.98
N PHE A 10 14.15 22.19 2.10
CA PHE A 10 14.69 23.18 3.00
C PHE A 10 15.66 22.47 3.94
N ARG A 11 16.96 22.66 3.70
CA ARG A 11 17.99 22.32 4.68
C ARG A 11 17.70 23.13 5.94
N VAL A 12 17.20 22.47 6.97
CA VAL A 12 17.05 23.05 8.30
C VAL A 12 18.23 22.60 9.13
N ALA A 13 19.07 23.58 9.50
CA ALA A 13 20.08 23.39 10.53
C ALA A 13 19.39 23.10 11.88
N ALA A 14 19.80 22.01 12.53
CA ALA A 14 19.34 21.64 13.84
C ALA A 14 19.73 22.68 14.89
N LEU A 15 18.76 23.39 15.43
CA LEU A 15 18.88 24.07 16.72
C LEU A 15 17.92 23.38 17.69
N GLY A 16 18.50 22.68 18.66
CA GLY A 16 17.75 22.04 19.75
C GLY A 16 17.05 23.10 20.63
N LEU A 17 15.74 23.02 20.65
CA LEU A 17 14.91 23.67 21.65
C LEU A 17 14.04 22.58 22.31
N LEU A 18 14.32 22.35 23.59
CA LEU A 18 13.47 21.60 24.50
C LEU A 18 12.08 22.22 24.49
N MET A 19 11.10 21.52 23.91
CA MET A 19 9.68 21.86 24.08
C MET A 19 9.12 21.10 25.29
N PRO A 20 8.24 21.70 26.09
CA PRO A 20 7.47 20.95 27.08
C PRO A 20 6.56 19.99 26.32
N ALA A 21 6.70 18.68 26.60
CA ALA A 21 5.75 17.68 26.18
C ALA A 21 4.39 18.05 26.78
N VAL A 22 3.46 18.46 25.92
CA VAL A 22 2.04 18.43 26.29
C VAL A 22 1.70 16.94 26.37
N LEU A 23 1.63 16.43 27.58
CA LEU A 23 1.06 15.14 27.88
C LEU A 23 -0.43 15.20 27.52
N ALA A 24 -0.79 14.93 26.28
CA ALA A 24 -2.13 14.53 25.92
C ALA A 24 -2.30 13.10 26.45
N SER A 25 -2.94 12.96 27.61
CA SER A 25 -3.45 11.69 28.11
C SER A 25 -4.61 11.27 27.19
N GLY A 26 -4.34 10.37 26.28
CA GLY A 26 -5.28 9.81 25.32
C GLY A 26 -4.56 9.52 24.01
N GLY A 27 -4.69 8.29 23.49
CA GLY A 27 -3.99 7.86 22.29
C GLY A 27 -4.25 8.76 21.09
N GLN A 28 -3.21 9.05 20.35
CA GLN A 28 -3.28 9.85 19.13
C GLN A 28 -3.80 8.99 17.97
N LEU A 29 -4.75 9.51 17.21
CA LEU A 29 -5.23 8.88 15.99
C LEU A 29 -4.68 9.62 14.76
N SER A 30 -4.41 8.87 13.71
CA SER A 30 -4.08 9.48 12.41
C SER A 30 -5.30 10.25 11.86
N PRO A 31 -5.09 11.21 10.95
CA PRO A 31 -6.18 11.99 10.39
C PRO A 31 -7.30 11.11 9.81
N LEU A 32 -8.54 11.43 10.14
CA LEU A 32 -9.75 10.72 9.72
C LEU A 32 -9.83 9.24 10.16
N ALA A 33 -8.96 8.78 11.05
CA ALA A 33 -9.03 7.42 11.55
C ALA A 33 -10.20 7.25 12.53
N PRO A 34 -10.97 6.16 12.40
CA PRO A 34 -11.90 5.77 13.46
C PRO A 34 -11.12 5.30 14.69
N LYS A 35 -11.73 5.45 15.87
CA LYS A 35 -11.15 4.89 17.09
C LYS A 35 -11.12 3.35 16.97
N PRO A 36 -9.95 2.71 17.17
CA PRO A 36 -9.84 1.26 17.13
C PRO A 36 -10.69 0.57 18.20
N ASP A 37 -11.34 -0.52 17.82
CA ASP A 37 -11.95 -1.44 18.77
C ASP A 37 -10.94 -2.52 19.17
N TRP A 38 -10.15 -2.24 20.20
CA TRP A 38 -9.14 -3.16 20.72
C TRP A 38 -9.73 -4.47 21.20
N THR A 39 -11.02 -4.50 21.61
CA THR A 39 -11.70 -5.73 22.08
C THR A 39 -11.91 -6.73 20.94
N ALA A 40 -11.94 -6.28 19.70
CA ALA A 40 -12.01 -7.18 18.54
C ALA A 40 -10.79 -8.11 18.46
N LEU A 41 -9.63 -7.69 19.02
CA LEU A 41 -8.42 -8.51 19.04
C LEU A 41 -8.44 -9.58 20.14
N ASP A 42 -9.41 -9.56 21.08
CA ASP A 42 -9.52 -10.58 22.15
C ASP A 42 -9.78 -11.98 21.57
N ALA A 43 -10.37 -12.07 20.37
CA ALA A 43 -10.58 -13.32 19.68
C ALA A 43 -9.29 -14.05 19.27
N TYR A 44 -8.15 -13.35 19.29
CA TYR A 44 -6.83 -13.90 18.91
C TYR A 44 -5.98 -14.36 20.08
N GLN A 45 -6.51 -14.37 21.30
CA GLN A 45 -5.76 -14.86 22.46
C GLN A 45 -5.29 -16.30 22.24
N LYS A 46 -4.00 -16.56 22.44
CA LYS A 46 -3.34 -17.86 22.28
C LYS A 46 -3.40 -18.44 20.84
N THR A 47 -3.56 -17.62 19.84
CA THR A 47 -3.53 -18.06 18.42
C THR A 47 -2.14 -18.00 17.81
N ILE A 48 -1.14 -17.51 18.53
CA ILE A 48 0.24 -17.34 18.08
C ILE A 48 1.22 -17.64 19.19
N THR A 49 2.34 -18.25 18.87
CA THR A 49 3.47 -18.40 19.79
C THR A 49 4.23 -17.08 19.92
N ARG A 50 4.96 -16.89 21.04
CA ARG A 50 5.89 -15.77 21.21
C ARG A 50 6.93 -15.72 20.09
N GLN A 51 7.47 -16.87 19.70
CA GLN A 51 8.50 -16.96 18.68
C GLN A 51 8.02 -16.43 17.34
N GLU A 52 6.87 -16.91 16.88
CA GLU A 52 6.31 -16.49 15.59
C GLU A 52 5.87 -15.02 15.59
N PHE A 53 5.26 -14.55 16.69
CA PHE A 53 4.92 -13.13 16.85
C PHE A 53 6.17 -12.24 16.73
N THR A 54 7.25 -12.60 17.44
CA THR A 54 8.51 -11.83 17.42
C THR A 54 9.15 -11.84 16.03
N ARG A 55 9.13 -13.01 15.34
CA ARG A 55 9.62 -13.13 13.98
C ARG A 55 8.88 -12.19 13.03
N LEU A 56 7.55 -12.21 13.01
CA LEU A 56 6.75 -11.34 12.14
C LEU A 56 6.99 -9.86 12.42
N ILE A 57 7.06 -9.45 13.69
CA ILE A 57 7.37 -8.07 14.06
C ILE A 57 8.73 -7.65 13.50
N ASN A 58 9.77 -8.47 13.70
CA ASN A 58 11.14 -8.10 13.38
C ASN A 58 11.50 -8.27 11.91
N ASP A 59 10.87 -9.22 11.21
CA ASP A 59 11.27 -9.56 9.83
C ASP A 59 10.36 -8.88 8.79
N VAL A 60 9.10 -8.54 9.16
CA VAL A 60 8.13 -7.99 8.22
C VAL A 60 7.62 -6.62 8.63
N TYR A 61 7.07 -6.49 9.86
CA TYR A 61 6.32 -5.29 10.22
C TYR A 61 7.19 -4.13 10.69
N THR A 62 8.23 -4.39 11.49
CA THR A 62 9.14 -3.34 11.99
C THR A 62 10.57 -3.86 12.06
N PRO A 63 11.25 -4.05 10.90
CA PRO A 63 12.64 -4.55 10.88
C PRO A 63 13.64 -3.66 11.62
N ASP A 64 13.32 -2.38 11.81
CA ASP A 64 14.09 -1.44 12.61
C ASP A 64 13.86 -1.58 14.12
N GLY A 65 12.91 -2.43 14.55
CA GLY A 65 12.54 -2.66 15.94
C GLY A 65 11.61 -1.59 16.52
N ALA A 66 11.05 -0.71 15.72
CA ALA A 66 10.23 0.42 16.17
C ALA A 66 9.02 0.02 17.02
N PHE A 67 8.41 -1.14 16.76
CA PHE A 67 7.29 -1.65 17.56
C PHE A 67 7.63 -1.80 19.05
N TRP A 68 8.87 -2.22 19.34
CA TRP A 68 9.29 -2.46 20.73
C TRP A 68 9.40 -1.21 21.59
N ASP A 69 9.39 -0.03 20.98
CA ASP A 69 9.30 1.22 21.74
C ASP A 69 7.92 1.41 22.39
N PHE A 70 6.89 0.81 21.79
CA PHE A 70 5.51 0.89 22.27
C PHE A 70 5.00 -0.42 22.91
N ALA A 71 5.82 -1.47 23.00
CA ALA A 71 5.39 -2.75 23.52
C ALA A 71 6.32 -3.30 24.58
N LYS A 72 5.75 -4.10 25.51
CA LYS A 72 6.47 -4.97 26.45
C LYS A 72 6.13 -6.41 26.12
N ILE A 73 7.12 -7.30 26.20
CA ILE A 73 6.95 -8.72 25.93
C ILE A 73 7.62 -9.53 27.06
N ASP A 74 6.96 -10.61 27.50
CA ASP A 74 7.51 -11.65 28.34
C ASP A 74 7.27 -13.04 27.70
N ASP A 75 7.53 -14.11 28.42
CA ASP A 75 7.38 -15.47 27.88
C ASP A 75 5.92 -15.85 27.60
N THR A 76 4.96 -15.18 28.19
CA THR A 76 3.54 -15.54 28.15
C THR A 76 2.65 -14.56 27.42
N LYS A 77 3.09 -13.28 27.29
CA LYS A 77 2.26 -12.21 26.74
C LYS A 77 3.06 -11.07 26.15
N MET A 78 2.39 -10.29 25.31
CA MET A 78 2.81 -8.98 24.83
C MET A 78 1.76 -7.95 25.23
N THR A 79 2.18 -6.76 25.66
CA THR A 79 1.28 -5.62 25.88
C THR A 79 1.76 -4.44 25.03
N VAL A 80 0.86 -3.90 24.19
CA VAL A 80 1.09 -2.67 23.41
C VAL A 80 0.51 -1.47 24.15
N TYR A 81 1.18 -0.34 24.05
CA TYR A 81 0.88 0.90 24.74
C TYR A 81 0.66 2.03 23.74
N SER A 82 -0.12 3.03 24.16
CA SER A 82 -0.32 4.25 23.37
C SER A 82 0.96 5.07 23.25
N ASP A 83 1.76 5.11 24.32
CA ASP A 83 2.93 5.96 24.48
C ASP A 83 4.24 5.17 24.66
N MET A 84 5.37 5.81 24.31
CA MET A 84 6.71 5.22 24.47
C MET A 84 7.15 5.06 25.93
N ALA A 85 6.53 5.81 26.88
CA ALA A 85 6.78 5.62 28.31
C ALA A 85 6.10 4.36 28.84
N LYS A 86 5.22 3.76 28.02
CA LYS A 86 4.49 2.51 28.32
C LYS A 86 3.67 2.61 29.60
N THR A 87 2.90 3.70 29.68
CA THR A 87 2.03 4.01 30.82
C THR A 87 0.55 3.71 30.53
N GLU A 88 0.10 3.84 29.28
CA GLU A 88 -1.29 3.62 28.87
C GLU A 88 -1.42 2.36 28.01
N PRO A 89 -1.79 1.19 28.59
CA PRO A 89 -1.93 -0.04 27.82
C PRO A 89 -3.17 0.02 26.92
N LEU A 90 -3.01 -0.41 25.66
CA LEU A 90 -4.09 -0.49 24.66
C LEU A 90 -4.63 -1.91 24.55
N PHE A 91 -3.73 -2.91 24.50
CA PHE A 91 -4.10 -4.30 24.32
C PHE A 91 -3.04 -5.24 24.89
N THR A 92 -3.47 -6.39 25.40
CA THR A 92 -2.58 -7.46 25.86
C THR A 92 -2.92 -8.75 25.16
N LEU A 93 -1.96 -9.33 24.45
CA LEU A 93 -2.04 -10.62 23.79
C LEU A 93 -1.40 -11.71 24.67
N GLN A 94 -2.13 -12.77 24.95
CA GLN A 94 -1.59 -14.00 25.54
C GLN A 94 -1.05 -14.91 24.45
N PHE A 95 0.15 -15.43 24.59
CA PHE A 95 0.74 -16.36 23.64
C PHE A 95 0.29 -17.81 23.88
N ALA A 96 0.26 -18.60 22.79
CA ALA A 96 0.23 -20.04 22.91
C ALA A 96 1.58 -20.55 23.46
N ALA A 97 1.55 -21.59 24.27
CA ALA A 97 2.78 -22.17 24.83
C ALA A 97 3.64 -22.89 23.77
N SER A 98 3.03 -23.37 22.68
CA SER A 98 3.65 -24.00 21.52
C SER A 98 2.69 -23.96 20.35
N GLU A 99 3.17 -24.23 19.13
CA GLU A 99 2.33 -24.33 17.93
C GLU A 99 1.22 -25.38 18.10
N ALA A 100 1.50 -26.50 18.77
CA ALA A 100 0.51 -27.56 19.03
C ALA A 100 -0.63 -27.12 19.99
N THR A 101 -0.44 -26.02 20.70
CA THR A 101 -1.41 -25.46 21.65
C THR A 101 -2.04 -24.14 21.16
N GLU A 102 -1.79 -23.75 19.92
CA GLU A 102 -2.43 -22.58 19.32
C GLU A 102 -3.95 -22.78 19.24
N ALA A 103 -4.68 -21.76 19.68
CA ALA A 103 -6.12 -21.70 19.45
C ALA A 103 -6.40 -21.49 17.94
N PRO A 104 -7.53 -21.99 17.43
CA PRO A 104 -7.93 -21.72 16.04
C PRO A 104 -8.05 -20.22 15.78
N LEU A 105 -7.59 -19.79 14.60
CA LEU A 105 -7.78 -18.40 14.17
C LEU A 105 -9.28 -18.10 14.00
N PRO A 106 -9.78 -16.96 14.50
CA PRO A 106 -11.17 -16.57 14.35
C PRO A 106 -11.54 -16.36 12.87
N TYR A 107 -10.59 -15.88 12.08
CA TYR A 107 -10.68 -15.74 10.64
C TYR A 107 -9.43 -16.40 10.03
N ALA A 108 -9.55 -17.64 9.61
CA ALA A 108 -8.48 -18.25 8.84
C ALA A 108 -8.70 -17.87 7.37
N TYR A 109 -7.84 -16.99 6.82
CA TYR A 109 -7.68 -16.89 5.38
C TYR A 109 -7.09 -18.21 4.89
N LYS A 110 -7.95 -19.20 4.77
CA LYS A 110 -7.58 -20.46 4.15
C LYS A 110 -7.59 -20.18 2.66
N THR A 111 -6.51 -20.54 1.98
CA THR A 111 -6.60 -20.74 0.55
C THR A 111 -7.79 -21.67 0.34
N LYS A 112 -8.92 -21.16 -0.14
CA LYS A 112 -10.10 -21.97 -0.40
C LYS A 112 -9.68 -23.10 -1.34
N ALA A 113 -10.26 -24.27 -1.16
CA ALA A 113 -10.10 -25.34 -2.12
C ALA A 113 -10.57 -24.85 -3.49
N ILE A 114 -9.73 -25.02 -4.49
CA ILE A 114 -10.07 -24.70 -5.88
C ILE A 114 -11.25 -25.58 -6.32
N SER A 115 -12.01 -25.05 -7.27
CA SER A 115 -13.09 -25.81 -7.90
C SER A 115 -12.53 -27.07 -8.61
N THR A 116 -13.29 -28.15 -8.59
CA THR A 116 -12.97 -29.35 -9.39
C THR A 116 -13.32 -29.17 -10.87
N ASP A 117 -13.98 -28.06 -11.23
CA ASP A 117 -14.30 -27.70 -12.60
C ASP A 117 -13.06 -27.09 -13.25
N PRO A 118 -12.41 -27.77 -14.22
CA PRO A 118 -11.18 -27.28 -14.83
C PRO A 118 -11.39 -25.99 -15.66
N ASP A 119 -12.62 -25.74 -16.13
CA ASP A 119 -12.97 -24.54 -16.88
C ASP A 119 -13.29 -23.34 -15.96
N LYS A 120 -13.50 -23.58 -14.68
CA LYS A 120 -13.85 -22.59 -13.67
C LYS A 120 -13.09 -22.82 -12.36
N PRO A 121 -11.74 -22.83 -12.39
CA PRO A 121 -10.93 -23.19 -11.23
C PRO A 121 -11.12 -22.25 -10.04
N LEU A 122 -11.43 -20.97 -10.28
CA LEU A 122 -11.64 -19.96 -9.25
C LEU A 122 -13.11 -19.81 -8.79
N LYS A 123 -13.99 -20.75 -9.15
CA LYS A 123 -15.40 -20.71 -8.75
C LYS A 123 -15.56 -20.69 -7.23
N GLY A 124 -16.26 -19.65 -6.74
CA GLY A 124 -16.47 -19.41 -5.30
C GLY A 124 -15.36 -18.65 -4.62
N ILE A 125 -14.32 -18.22 -5.36
CA ILE A 125 -13.28 -17.30 -4.90
C ILE A 125 -13.75 -15.87 -5.16
N LYS A 126 -13.67 -15.01 -4.14
CA LYS A 126 -13.95 -13.57 -4.22
C LYS A 126 -12.65 -12.81 -4.33
N ILE A 127 -12.46 -12.07 -5.42
CA ILE A 127 -11.27 -11.26 -5.63
C ILE A 127 -11.69 -9.80 -5.74
N ALA A 128 -11.12 -8.96 -4.86
CA ALA A 128 -11.29 -7.52 -4.95
C ALA A 128 -10.21 -6.91 -5.86
N LEU A 129 -10.62 -6.01 -6.75
CA LEU A 129 -9.73 -5.22 -7.60
C LEU A 129 -9.82 -3.76 -7.20
N ASP A 130 -8.67 -3.16 -6.89
CA ASP A 130 -8.52 -1.75 -6.62
C ASP A 130 -7.64 -1.09 -7.68
N PRO A 131 -8.23 -0.50 -8.74
CA PRO A 131 -7.49 0.36 -9.65
C PRO A 131 -7.06 1.63 -8.92
N GLY A 132 -5.75 1.79 -8.72
CA GLY A 132 -5.16 2.89 -7.97
C GLY A 132 -5.56 4.27 -8.50
N HIS A 133 -5.50 5.28 -7.65
CA HIS A 133 -5.81 6.68 -7.93
C HIS A 133 -7.27 6.96 -8.34
N ILE A 134 -7.69 8.24 -8.34
CA ILE A 134 -9.06 8.64 -8.72
C ILE A 134 -9.14 8.83 -10.22
N GLY A 135 -8.28 9.69 -10.80
CA GLY A 135 -8.24 9.98 -12.22
C GLY A 135 -9.20 11.10 -12.67
N GLY A 136 -9.34 11.26 -13.99
CA GLY A 136 -10.17 12.32 -14.58
C GLY A 136 -9.70 13.71 -14.14
N ASP A 137 -10.64 14.54 -13.70
CA ASP A 137 -10.35 15.90 -13.23
C ASP A 137 -9.46 15.93 -11.98
N TRP A 138 -9.37 14.82 -11.25
CA TRP A 138 -8.57 14.66 -10.04
C TRP A 138 -7.12 14.25 -10.30
N ALA A 139 -6.78 13.77 -11.51
CA ALA A 139 -5.45 13.25 -11.81
C ALA A 139 -4.33 14.28 -11.61
N GLN A 140 -4.60 15.56 -11.89
CA GLN A 140 -3.66 16.65 -11.66
C GLN A 140 -3.50 16.96 -10.16
N LEU A 141 -4.61 16.93 -9.40
CA LEU A 141 -4.58 17.13 -7.94
C LEU A 141 -3.75 16.05 -7.24
N GLU A 142 -3.85 14.81 -7.71
CA GLU A 142 -3.06 13.68 -7.20
C GLU A 142 -1.60 13.69 -7.66
N ALA A 143 -1.22 14.61 -8.56
CA ALA A 143 0.08 14.61 -9.25
C ALA A 143 0.34 13.26 -9.95
N ARG A 144 -0.68 12.73 -10.63
CA ARG A 144 -0.65 11.47 -11.39
C ARG A 144 -1.03 11.68 -12.85
N TYR A 145 -0.58 12.79 -13.38
CA TYR A 145 -0.85 13.25 -14.74
C TYR A 145 0.40 13.88 -15.35
N PHE A 146 0.70 13.52 -16.58
CA PHE A 146 1.63 14.28 -17.41
C PHE A 146 1.29 14.15 -18.89
N LYS A 147 1.87 15.03 -19.72
CA LYS A 147 1.66 15.01 -21.17
C LYS A 147 2.94 15.42 -21.89
N MET A 148 3.35 14.63 -22.87
CA MET A 148 4.48 14.94 -23.74
C MET A 148 4.01 15.58 -25.04
N GLY A 149 4.28 16.85 -25.23
CA GLY A 149 3.97 17.56 -26.47
C GLY A 149 2.52 17.35 -26.94
N ASN A 150 2.35 16.75 -28.11
CA ASN A 150 1.03 16.46 -28.70
C ASN A 150 0.52 15.05 -28.43
N ASP A 151 1.28 14.23 -27.69
CA ASP A 151 0.86 12.87 -27.37
C ASP A 151 -0.39 12.87 -26.45
N PRO A 152 -1.14 11.75 -26.37
CA PRO A 152 -2.18 11.58 -25.37
C PRO A 152 -1.65 11.79 -23.95
N SER A 153 -2.48 12.32 -23.06
CA SER A 153 -2.12 12.42 -21.64
C SER A 153 -1.94 11.04 -21.02
N VAL A 154 -0.94 10.93 -20.15
CA VAL A 154 -0.75 9.75 -19.28
C VAL A 154 -1.33 10.07 -17.92
N GLU A 155 -2.30 9.27 -17.51
CA GLU A 155 -2.99 9.37 -16.22
C GLU A 155 -2.97 8.00 -15.56
N GLU A 156 -2.28 7.87 -14.44
CA GLU A 156 -2.09 6.56 -13.79
C GLU A 156 -3.41 5.83 -13.55
N ALA A 157 -4.44 6.54 -13.10
CA ALA A 157 -5.75 5.94 -12.86
C ALA A 157 -6.41 5.34 -14.11
N LYS A 158 -6.17 5.92 -15.31
CA LYS A 158 -6.65 5.34 -16.57
C LYS A 158 -5.93 4.04 -16.90
N LEU A 159 -4.61 4.03 -16.73
CA LEU A 159 -3.80 2.83 -16.96
C LEU A 159 -4.23 1.70 -16.04
N ASN A 160 -4.40 2.01 -14.74
CA ASN A 160 -4.87 1.08 -13.72
C ASN A 160 -6.25 0.52 -14.06
N MET A 161 -7.18 1.39 -14.48
CA MET A 161 -8.55 0.96 -14.82
C MET A 161 -8.55 0.01 -16.02
N ILE A 162 -7.85 0.33 -17.11
CA ILE A 162 -7.75 -0.54 -18.31
C ILE A 162 -7.18 -1.92 -17.90
N THR A 163 -6.10 -1.93 -17.13
CA THR A 163 -5.49 -3.18 -16.67
C THR A 163 -6.43 -3.99 -15.77
N CYS A 164 -7.12 -3.33 -14.82
CA CYS A 164 -8.09 -4.01 -13.96
C CYS A 164 -9.31 -4.54 -14.71
N GLU A 165 -9.80 -3.85 -15.74
CA GLU A 165 -10.89 -4.34 -16.59
C GLU A 165 -10.49 -5.62 -17.33
N LEU A 166 -9.31 -5.64 -17.94
CA LEU A 166 -8.75 -6.81 -18.61
C LEU A 166 -8.51 -7.98 -17.62
N LEU A 167 -7.99 -7.69 -16.44
CA LEU A 167 -7.79 -8.67 -15.37
C LEU A 167 -9.14 -9.24 -14.89
N ALA A 168 -10.13 -8.38 -14.70
CA ALA A 168 -11.47 -8.79 -14.29
C ALA A 168 -12.15 -9.73 -15.29
N GLU A 169 -11.98 -9.47 -16.59
CA GLU A 169 -12.49 -10.35 -17.65
C GLU A 169 -11.89 -11.76 -17.54
N ARG A 170 -10.56 -11.86 -17.33
CA ARG A 170 -9.84 -13.13 -17.21
C ARG A 170 -10.26 -13.89 -15.95
N LEU A 171 -10.17 -13.25 -14.79
CA LEU A 171 -10.52 -13.89 -13.52
C LEU A 171 -11.99 -14.35 -13.48
N LYS A 172 -12.92 -13.62 -14.13
CA LYS A 172 -14.30 -14.08 -14.31
C LYS A 172 -14.40 -15.27 -15.26
N ALA A 173 -13.58 -15.29 -16.33
CA ALA A 173 -13.51 -16.45 -17.20
C ALA A 173 -13.04 -17.69 -16.44
N ASP A 174 -12.14 -17.54 -15.45
CA ASP A 174 -11.71 -18.59 -14.53
C ASP A 174 -12.75 -18.91 -13.43
N GLY A 175 -13.82 -18.13 -13.34
CA GLY A 175 -14.94 -18.37 -12.40
C GLY A 175 -14.92 -17.55 -11.12
N ALA A 176 -13.99 -16.62 -10.94
CA ALA A 176 -13.95 -15.77 -9.75
C ALA A 176 -15.10 -14.76 -9.68
N ASP A 177 -15.55 -14.47 -8.46
CA ASP A 177 -16.46 -13.35 -8.16
C ASP A 177 -15.66 -12.08 -7.95
N ILE A 178 -15.85 -11.08 -8.84
CA ILE A 178 -15.08 -9.84 -8.79
C ILE A 178 -15.79 -8.76 -8.00
N ILE A 179 -15.11 -8.26 -6.99
CA ILE A 179 -15.45 -7.09 -6.19
C ILE A 179 -14.63 -5.89 -6.70
N TRP A 180 -15.26 -4.74 -6.86
CA TRP A 180 -14.57 -3.52 -7.24
C TRP A 180 -14.47 -2.56 -6.05
N ALA A 181 -13.27 -2.13 -5.70
CA ALA A 181 -13.08 -1.05 -4.74
C ALA A 181 -13.59 0.27 -5.30
N LYS A 182 -13.38 0.48 -6.60
CA LYS A 182 -13.82 1.65 -7.36
C LYS A 182 -14.12 1.26 -8.81
N ARG A 183 -15.10 1.91 -9.43
CA ARG A 183 -15.33 1.87 -10.89
C ARG A 183 -15.35 3.28 -11.47
N GLY A 184 -14.69 3.47 -12.60
CA GLY A 184 -14.57 4.78 -13.23
C GLY A 184 -13.58 5.69 -12.50
N TYR A 185 -13.74 7.02 -12.68
CA TYR A 185 -12.77 8.03 -12.26
C TYR A 185 -13.30 8.96 -11.17
N GLU A 186 -14.52 8.76 -10.72
CA GLU A 186 -15.06 9.51 -9.58
C GLU A 186 -14.57 8.92 -8.25
N PRO A 187 -14.33 9.75 -7.23
CA PRO A 187 -13.97 9.29 -5.91
C PRO A 187 -15.12 8.52 -5.26
N VAL A 188 -14.78 7.50 -4.49
CA VAL A 188 -15.72 6.71 -3.70
C VAL A 188 -16.19 7.50 -2.46
N THR A 189 -15.27 8.27 -1.89
CA THR A 189 -15.62 9.16 -0.77
C THR A 189 -16.56 10.29 -1.21
N HIS A 190 -17.51 10.63 -0.34
CA HIS A 190 -18.36 11.82 -0.53
C HIS A 190 -17.69 13.11 -0.12
N LEU A 191 -16.60 13.05 0.63
CA LEU A 191 -15.83 14.21 1.03
C LEU A 191 -15.12 14.84 -0.16
N ARG A 192 -14.91 16.16 -0.05
CA ARG A 192 -14.14 16.95 -1.00
C ARG A 192 -13.06 17.74 -0.24
N PRO A 193 -12.03 18.28 -0.89
CA PRO A 193 -11.00 19.05 -0.18
C PRO A 193 -11.56 20.15 0.72
N ASP A 194 -12.57 20.88 0.27
CA ASP A 194 -13.20 21.97 1.03
C ASP A 194 -13.87 21.48 2.33
N ASP A 195 -14.36 20.25 2.35
CA ASP A 195 -14.96 19.64 3.55
C ASP A 195 -13.92 19.32 4.63
N LEU A 196 -12.63 19.29 4.27
CA LEU A 196 -11.52 18.80 5.10
C LEU A 196 -10.61 19.92 5.65
N HIS A 197 -10.98 21.18 5.49
CA HIS A 197 -10.14 22.31 5.97
C HIS A 197 -9.91 22.27 7.48
N ARG A 198 -10.92 21.89 8.26
CA ARG A 198 -10.77 21.78 9.72
C ARG A 198 -9.78 20.67 10.12
N GLU A 199 -9.89 19.53 9.49
CA GLU A 199 -9.02 18.37 9.67
C GLU A 199 -7.60 18.69 9.18
N ALA A 200 -7.47 19.44 8.09
CA ALA A 200 -6.18 19.92 7.57
C ALA A 200 -5.48 20.86 8.57
N ILE A 201 -6.22 21.80 9.17
CA ILE A 201 -5.68 22.67 10.22
C ILE A 201 -5.22 21.85 11.43
N ALA A 202 -6.01 20.85 11.85
CA ALA A 202 -5.64 19.98 12.96
C ALA A 202 -4.39 19.15 12.65
N SER A 203 -4.29 18.59 11.44
CA SER A 203 -3.12 17.85 10.97
C SER A 203 -1.88 18.73 10.96
N LEU A 204 -1.94 19.93 10.40
CA LEU A 204 -0.83 20.89 10.38
C LEU A 204 -0.43 21.36 11.77
N ALA A 205 -1.37 21.46 12.72
CA ALA A 205 -1.10 21.84 14.10
C ALA A 205 -0.33 20.75 14.88
N LEU A 206 -0.46 19.47 14.49
CA LEU A 206 0.33 18.37 15.01
C LEU A 206 1.80 18.44 14.55
N HIS A 207 2.07 19.22 13.50
CA HIS A 207 3.40 19.45 12.94
C HIS A 207 3.79 20.94 13.01
N PRO A 208 3.93 21.54 14.21
CA PRO A 208 4.05 23.00 14.41
C PRO A 208 5.30 23.63 13.77
N ASP A 209 6.29 22.83 13.38
CA ASP A 209 7.51 23.36 12.73
C ASP A 209 7.26 23.88 11.30
N THR A 210 6.16 23.45 10.67
CA THR A 210 5.77 23.90 9.34
C THR A 210 5.05 25.25 9.35
N THR A 211 4.32 25.57 10.43
CA THR A 211 3.46 26.76 10.51
C THR A 211 4.10 27.96 11.23
N LYS A 212 5.05 27.74 12.13
CA LYS A 212 5.65 28.80 12.98
C LYS A 212 6.46 29.87 12.24
N ARG A 213 6.79 29.68 10.95
CA ARG A 213 7.65 30.60 10.18
C ARG A 213 6.93 31.39 9.10
N ILE A 214 5.62 31.21 8.94
CA ILE A 214 4.86 31.83 7.86
C ILE A 214 3.90 32.84 8.48
N SER A 215 4.13 34.13 8.21
CA SER A 215 3.24 35.23 8.61
C SER A 215 2.29 35.68 7.49
N ASP A 216 2.39 35.04 6.30
CA ASP A 216 1.60 35.37 5.13
C ASP A 216 0.31 34.52 5.11
N GLU A 217 -0.83 35.18 5.23
CA GLU A 217 -2.16 34.53 5.23
C GLU A 217 -2.42 33.74 3.94
N VAL A 218 -1.93 34.21 2.79
CA VAL A 218 -2.09 33.53 1.49
C VAL A 218 -1.29 32.20 1.50
N ALA A 219 -0.08 32.23 2.05
CA ALA A 219 0.74 31.04 2.16
C ALA A 219 0.15 30.01 3.15
N ILE A 220 -0.41 30.48 4.27
CA ILE A 220 -1.11 29.62 5.25
C ILE A 220 -2.33 28.98 4.61
N GLN A 221 -3.16 29.74 3.90
CA GLN A 221 -4.32 29.20 3.20
C GLN A 221 -3.91 28.18 2.13
N GLY A 222 -2.82 28.43 1.40
CA GLY A 222 -2.25 27.48 0.44
C GLY A 222 -1.84 26.15 1.09
N MET A 223 -1.22 26.21 2.27
CA MET A 223 -0.87 25.01 3.04
C MET A 223 -2.10 24.22 3.49
N ILE A 224 -3.13 24.92 3.98
CA ILE A 224 -4.39 24.28 4.39
C ILE A 224 -5.06 23.58 3.19
N ASN A 225 -5.13 24.26 2.05
CA ASN A 225 -5.72 23.69 0.84
C ASN A 225 -4.95 22.47 0.35
N ASN A 226 -3.61 22.51 0.37
CA ASN A 226 -2.77 21.38 -0.01
C ASN A 226 -2.94 20.19 0.95
N GLU A 227 -2.98 20.45 2.26
CA GLU A 227 -3.20 19.40 3.25
C GLU A 227 -4.62 18.81 3.13
N ALA A 228 -5.62 19.64 2.92
CA ALA A 228 -7.00 19.18 2.68
C ALA A 228 -7.11 18.31 1.43
N ALA A 229 -6.39 18.66 0.35
CA ALA A 229 -6.30 17.83 -0.84
C ALA A 229 -5.62 16.49 -0.54
N LEU A 230 -4.50 16.47 0.21
CA LEU A 230 -3.82 15.24 0.64
C LEU A 230 -4.76 14.35 1.48
N LEU A 231 -5.46 14.92 2.45
CA LEU A 231 -6.43 14.20 3.27
C LEU A 231 -7.58 13.63 2.44
N PHE A 232 -8.02 14.34 1.41
CA PHE A 232 -9.05 13.87 0.50
C PHE A 232 -8.60 12.62 -0.26
N TYR A 233 -7.54 12.71 -1.08
CA TYR A 233 -7.21 11.62 -1.99
C TYR A 233 -6.34 10.53 -1.37
N ARG A 234 -5.52 10.82 -0.35
CA ARG A 234 -4.67 9.81 0.32
C ARG A 234 -5.33 9.16 1.51
N VAL A 235 -6.29 9.83 2.16
CA VAL A 235 -6.87 9.30 3.40
C VAL A 235 -8.34 8.96 3.22
N ALA A 236 -9.19 9.95 2.95
CA ALA A 236 -10.64 9.74 2.87
C ALA A 236 -11.03 8.78 1.75
N GLU A 237 -10.42 8.92 0.57
CA GLU A 237 -10.69 8.06 -0.58
C GLU A 237 -10.26 6.60 -0.32
N ILE A 238 -9.04 6.39 0.21
CA ILE A 238 -8.54 5.03 0.46
C ILE A 238 -9.37 4.35 1.57
N ARG A 239 -9.77 5.07 2.63
CA ARG A 239 -10.68 4.54 3.66
C ARG A 239 -12.04 4.15 3.07
N ALA A 240 -12.61 5.00 2.22
CA ALA A 240 -13.90 4.70 1.59
C ALA A 240 -13.84 3.45 0.71
N ARG A 241 -12.76 3.26 -0.06
CA ARG A 241 -12.52 2.04 -0.83
C ARG A 241 -12.38 0.81 0.07
N ALA A 242 -11.60 0.94 1.16
CA ALA A 242 -11.44 -0.14 2.12
C ALA A 242 -12.78 -0.55 2.74
N ASP A 243 -13.63 0.41 3.06
CA ASP A 243 -15.00 0.15 3.57
C ASP A 243 -15.86 -0.63 2.57
N VAL A 244 -15.78 -0.29 1.27
CA VAL A 244 -16.52 -0.99 0.21
C VAL A 244 -16.06 -2.44 0.08
N VAL A 245 -14.75 -2.67 0.09
CA VAL A 245 -14.14 -3.99 -0.11
C VAL A 245 -14.32 -4.87 1.13
N ASN A 246 -13.98 -4.34 2.31
CA ASN A 246 -13.99 -5.11 3.57
C ASN A 246 -15.39 -5.65 3.92
N LYS A 247 -16.47 -4.91 3.61
CA LYS A 247 -17.86 -5.37 3.80
C LYS A 247 -18.22 -6.60 2.98
N GLN A 248 -17.47 -6.91 1.92
CA GLN A 248 -17.74 -8.03 1.02
C GLN A 248 -16.88 -9.25 1.32
N HIS A 249 -15.92 -9.13 2.25
CA HIS A 249 -15.04 -10.21 2.69
C HIS A 249 -14.37 -10.94 1.50
N PRO A 250 -13.48 -10.29 0.74
CA PRO A 250 -12.74 -10.94 -0.34
C PRO A 250 -11.77 -11.99 0.19
N ASP A 251 -11.48 -12.98 -0.63
CA ASP A 251 -10.43 -13.98 -0.36
C ASP A 251 -9.03 -13.43 -0.70
N LEU A 252 -8.98 -12.44 -1.60
CA LEU A 252 -7.77 -11.74 -2.03
C LEU A 252 -8.15 -10.34 -2.52
N THR A 253 -7.33 -9.35 -2.20
CA THR A 253 -7.41 -8.00 -2.80
C THR A 253 -6.18 -7.76 -3.66
N ILE A 254 -6.37 -7.22 -4.86
CA ILE A 254 -5.30 -6.86 -5.80
C ILE A 254 -5.38 -5.36 -6.07
N CYS A 255 -4.35 -4.63 -5.66
CA CYS A 255 -4.18 -3.23 -6.00
C CYS A 255 -3.31 -3.16 -7.27
N VAL A 256 -3.76 -2.43 -8.27
CA VAL A 256 -3.06 -2.26 -9.55
C VAL A 256 -2.65 -0.80 -9.70
N HIS A 257 -1.36 -0.59 -9.87
CA HIS A 257 -0.71 0.70 -10.08
C HIS A 257 0.28 0.63 -11.23
N TYR A 258 0.65 1.79 -11.74
CA TYR A 258 1.81 1.99 -12.60
C TYR A 258 2.79 2.90 -11.88
N ASN A 259 4.05 2.50 -11.85
CA ASN A 259 5.08 3.28 -11.18
C ASN A 259 5.59 4.45 -12.05
N ALA A 260 6.39 5.32 -11.47
CA ALA A 260 7.07 6.39 -12.17
C ALA A 260 8.33 6.83 -11.43
N ASP A 261 9.34 7.30 -12.15
CA ASP A 261 10.38 8.17 -11.61
C ASP A 261 9.90 9.62 -11.57
N ASP A 262 10.68 10.47 -10.95
CA ASP A 262 10.46 11.91 -10.99
C ASP A 262 10.54 12.41 -12.43
N TRP A 263 9.46 13.01 -12.93
CA TRP A 263 9.39 13.60 -14.25
C TRP A 263 9.58 15.12 -14.27
N GLY A 264 9.97 15.71 -13.14
CA GLY A 264 10.17 17.14 -12.98
C GLY A 264 8.92 17.90 -12.51
N ASP A 265 9.10 19.20 -12.25
CA ASP A 265 8.06 20.07 -11.69
C ASP A 265 6.99 20.49 -12.72
N ASP A 266 7.31 20.40 -14.02
CA ASP A 266 6.41 20.81 -15.11
C ASP A 266 5.80 19.57 -15.80
N PRO A 267 4.51 19.25 -15.53
CA PRO A 267 3.85 18.09 -16.13
C PRO A 267 3.59 18.24 -17.64
N THR A 268 3.87 19.41 -18.23
CA THR A 268 3.78 19.64 -19.68
C THR A 268 5.10 19.42 -20.40
N HIS A 269 6.21 19.36 -19.68
CA HIS A 269 7.55 19.05 -20.17
C HIS A 269 8.21 17.96 -19.31
N PRO A 270 7.57 16.77 -19.21
CA PRO A 270 8.09 15.72 -18.34
C PRO A 270 9.38 15.11 -18.87
N VAL A 271 10.22 14.66 -17.95
CA VAL A 271 11.44 13.90 -18.27
C VAL A 271 11.11 12.41 -18.25
N LEU A 272 11.48 11.69 -19.31
CA LEU A 272 11.40 10.24 -19.32
C LEU A 272 12.67 9.63 -18.74
N THR A 273 12.51 8.67 -17.81
CA THR A 273 13.60 7.77 -17.43
C THR A 273 13.88 6.76 -18.53
N GLU A 274 15.07 6.16 -18.58
CA GLU A 274 15.45 5.27 -19.70
C GLU A 274 14.76 3.90 -19.59
N HIS A 275 14.67 3.32 -18.38
CA HIS A 275 14.21 1.96 -18.19
C HIS A 275 13.11 1.85 -17.15
N SER A 276 12.12 1.04 -17.52
CA SER A 276 11.07 0.60 -16.61
C SER A 276 11.59 -0.44 -15.61
N ARG A 277 10.94 -0.52 -14.46
CA ARG A 277 11.22 -1.50 -13.41
C ARG A 277 9.90 -1.96 -12.78
N LEU A 278 9.93 -3.11 -12.10
CA LEU A 278 8.76 -3.71 -11.47
C LEU A 278 8.96 -3.88 -9.98
N ILE A 279 7.93 -3.61 -9.21
CA ILE A 279 7.92 -3.82 -7.77
C ILE A 279 6.54 -4.26 -7.29
N ILE A 280 6.50 -5.08 -6.25
CA ILE A 280 5.28 -5.51 -5.56
C ILE A 280 5.48 -5.33 -4.07
N PHE A 281 4.42 -4.90 -3.37
CA PHE A 281 4.49 -4.64 -1.94
C PHE A 281 3.62 -5.59 -1.11
N VAL A 282 4.26 -6.15 -0.08
CA VAL A 282 3.63 -6.78 1.09
C VAL A 282 3.43 -5.70 2.15
N ASN A 283 2.38 -5.78 2.96
CA ASN A 283 2.21 -4.87 4.09
C ASN A 283 3.28 -5.11 5.16
N GLY A 284 4.04 -4.07 5.50
CA GLY A 284 5.10 -4.13 6.49
C GLY A 284 5.94 -2.86 6.54
N CYS A 285 7.07 -2.89 7.21
CA CYS A 285 7.99 -1.76 7.35
C CYS A 285 7.33 -0.48 7.86
N TYR A 286 6.59 -0.59 8.97
CA TYR A 286 5.98 0.56 9.65
C TYR A 286 7.05 1.44 10.30
N GLU A 287 6.98 2.74 10.05
CA GLU A 287 7.96 3.71 10.53
C GLU A 287 7.62 4.26 11.90
N LYS A 288 8.60 4.24 12.83
CA LYS A 288 8.44 4.69 14.20
C LYS A 288 7.91 6.13 14.34
N LYS A 289 8.51 7.07 13.59
CA LYS A 289 8.23 8.50 13.80
C LYS A 289 6.98 8.99 13.08
N ALA A 290 6.61 8.32 11.99
CA ALA A 290 5.49 8.74 11.17
C ALA A 290 4.20 7.97 11.51
N GLU A 291 4.31 6.71 11.91
CA GLU A 291 3.20 5.77 11.89
C GLU A 291 2.88 5.22 13.28
N LEU A 292 3.86 4.61 13.97
CA LEU A 292 3.61 3.96 15.26
C LEU A 292 3.35 4.90 16.45
N THR A 293 3.35 6.22 16.24
CA THR A 293 2.83 7.19 17.22
C THR A 293 1.30 7.17 17.25
N TYR A 294 0.64 6.69 16.18
CA TYR A 294 -0.81 6.60 16.08
C TYR A 294 -1.33 5.24 16.55
N ASP A 295 -2.39 5.24 17.33
CA ASP A 295 -2.99 4.02 17.86
C ASP A 295 -3.70 3.18 16.81
N ASP A 296 -4.28 3.80 15.78
CA ASP A 296 -4.89 3.11 14.66
C ASP A 296 -3.85 2.35 13.80
N TYR A 297 -2.64 2.87 13.66
CA TYR A 297 -1.55 2.15 12.98
C TYR A 297 -1.09 0.91 13.76
N LYS A 298 -0.93 1.03 15.10
CA LYS A 298 -0.62 -0.12 15.96
C LYS A 298 -1.72 -1.19 15.90
N TYR A 299 -2.97 -0.75 15.88
CA TYR A 299 -4.13 -1.65 15.76
C TYR A 299 -4.12 -2.40 14.43
N ASP A 300 -3.97 -1.69 13.31
CA ASP A 300 -3.95 -2.29 11.97
C ASP A 300 -2.77 -3.26 11.80
N LEU A 301 -1.58 -2.89 12.29
CA LEU A 301 -0.42 -3.77 12.30
C LEU A 301 -0.73 -5.06 13.05
N LEU A 302 -1.24 -4.96 14.28
CA LEU A 302 -1.56 -6.15 15.11
C LEU A 302 -2.68 -6.98 14.47
N ARG A 303 -3.70 -6.36 13.90
CA ARG A 303 -4.76 -7.07 13.18
C ARG A 303 -4.18 -7.87 12.01
N LYS A 304 -3.39 -7.25 11.14
CA LYS A 304 -2.73 -7.91 10.00
C LYS A 304 -1.83 -9.07 10.45
N LEU A 305 -1.04 -8.85 11.50
CA LEU A 305 -0.15 -9.86 12.06
C LEU A 305 -0.95 -11.05 12.63
N LEU A 306 -1.99 -10.79 13.40
CA LEU A 306 -2.80 -11.82 14.05
C LEU A 306 -3.69 -12.58 13.06
N ASP A 307 -4.16 -11.91 12.00
CA ASP A 307 -4.84 -12.54 10.85
C ASP A 307 -3.88 -13.42 10.01
N ARG A 308 -2.57 -13.36 10.26
CA ARG A 308 -1.53 -14.10 9.50
C ARG A 308 -1.49 -13.73 8.01
N THR A 309 -1.89 -12.50 7.66
CA THR A 309 -1.94 -12.08 6.26
C THR A 309 -0.57 -12.08 5.60
N ALA A 310 0.51 -11.77 6.35
CA ALA A 310 1.87 -11.72 5.81
C ALA A 310 2.27 -12.99 5.07
N VAL A 311 1.97 -14.19 5.60
CA VAL A 311 2.31 -15.47 4.96
C VAL A 311 1.64 -15.63 3.58
N HIS A 312 0.39 -15.17 3.48
CA HIS A 312 -0.37 -15.19 2.23
C HIS A 312 0.10 -14.11 1.26
N GLU A 313 0.40 -12.91 1.77
CA GLU A 313 0.89 -11.78 1.00
C GLU A 313 2.29 -12.07 0.43
N GLU A 314 3.24 -12.57 1.23
CA GLU A 314 4.57 -12.98 0.78
C GLU A 314 4.47 -14.00 -0.36
N ARG A 315 3.67 -15.07 -0.18
CA ARG A 315 3.48 -16.08 -1.22
C ARG A 315 2.81 -15.52 -2.46
N GLY A 316 1.72 -14.76 -2.31
CA GLY A 316 0.98 -14.19 -3.43
C GLY A 316 1.80 -13.18 -4.22
N CYS A 317 2.49 -12.26 -3.52
CA CYS A 317 3.37 -11.28 -4.12
C CYS A 317 4.56 -11.93 -4.83
N ALA A 318 5.14 -13.00 -4.26
CA ALA A 318 6.23 -13.73 -4.92
C ALA A 318 5.78 -14.38 -6.23
N LEU A 319 4.62 -15.04 -6.23
CA LEU A 319 4.10 -15.70 -7.43
C LEU A 319 3.72 -14.69 -8.51
N VAL A 320 3.00 -13.63 -8.16
CA VAL A 320 2.64 -12.56 -9.12
C VAL A 320 3.88 -11.81 -9.58
N GLY A 321 4.82 -11.51 -8.68
CA GLY A 321 6.06 -10.81 -9.00
C GLY A 321 6.93 -11.56 -9.98
N GLN A 322 7.05 -12.88 -9.82
CA GLN A 322 7.78 -13.73 -10.78
C GLN A 322 7.12 -13.71 -12.15
N GLU A 323 5.78 -13.85 -12.22
CA GLU A 323 5.05 -13.78 -13.48
C GLU A 323 5.17 -12.42 -14.17
N MET A 324 5.17 -11.32 -13.40
CA MET A 324 5.38 -9.99 -13.95
C MET A 324 6.78 -9.84 -14.56
N LEU A 325 7.83 -10.31 -13.86
CA LEU A 325 9.19 -10.29 -14.37
C LEU A 325 9.32 -11.14 -15.65
N ASP A 326 8.71 -12.33 -15.66
CA ASP A 326 8.79 -13.26 -16.80
C ASP A 326 7.99 -12.80 -18.01
N THR A 327 6.86 -12.11 -17.82
CA THR A 327 5.97 -11.70 -18.91
C THR A 327 6.32 -10.31 -19.47
N LEU A 328 6.53 -9.34 -18.59
CA LEU A 328 6.79 -7.95 -19.00
C LEU A 328 8.26 -7.72 -19.38
N LYS A 329 9.18 -8.57 -18.92
CA LYS A 329 10.62 -8.51 -19.22
C LYS A 329 11.32 -7.22 -18.76
N TYR A 330 10.73 -6.49 -17.81
CA TYR A 330 11.41 -5.39 -17.14
C TYR A 330 12.15 -5.92 -15.91
N PRO A 331 13.30 -5.32 -15.54
CA PRO A 331 14.01 -5.70 -14.32
C PRO A 331 13.20 -5.38 -13.06
N ALA A 332 13.55 -6.06 -11.98
CA ALA A 332 13.05 -5.69 -10.65
C ALA A 332 13.58 -4.31 -10.25
N GLU A 333 12.76 -3.56 -9.48
CA GLU A 333 13.25 -2.37 -8.78
C GLU A 333 14.36 -2.76 -7.81
N THR A 334 15.41 -1.97 -7.79
CA THR A 334 16.49 -2.12 -6.82
C THR A 334 16.63 -0.84 -6.02
N TYR A 335 16.39 -0.93 -4.72
CA TYR A 335 16.75 0.17 -3.84
C TYR A 335 18.24 0.11 -3.59
N PRO A 336 19.01 1.17 -3.95
CA PRO A 336 20.44 1.17 -3.72
C PRO A 336 20.68 1.04 -2.21
N SER A 337 21.48 0.02 -1.85
CA SER A 337 22.11 0.00 -0.54
C SER A 337 23.00 1.25 -0.46
N ILE A 338 22.61 2.23 0.31
CA ILE A 338 23.47 3.39 0.57
C ILE A 338 24.66 2.84 1.36
N PRO A 339 25.91 2.96 0.85
CA PRO A 339 27.07 2.44 1.57
C PRO A 339 27.12 3.06 2.97
N GLY A 340 27.15 2.21 4.01
CA GLY A 340 27.16 2.63 5.40
C GLY A 340 25.78 2.79 6.05
N ILE A 341 24.69 2.64 5.31
CA ILE A 341 23.34 2.47 5.88
C ILE A 341 22.99 1.00 5.74
N ASN A 342 22.89 0.31 6.86
CA ASN A 342 22.31 -1.03 6.92
C ASN A 342 20.84 -0.90 6.49
N LEU A 343 20.25 -1.88 5.80
CA LEU A 343 18.81 -1.91 5.50
C LEU A 343 17.94 -1.74 6.77
N LYS A 344 18.47 -2.10 7.94
CA LYS A 344 17.89 -1.76 9.25
C LYS A 344 17.81 -0.25 9.54
N ASP A 345 18.54 0.57 8.82
CA ASP A 345 18.58 2.03 8.98
C ASP A 345 17.75 2.77 7.91
N SER A 346 17.17 2.04 6.93
CA SER A 346 16.18 2.56 5.99
C SER A 346 14.86 1.80 6.20
N PRO A 347 14.11 2.14 7.24
CA PRO A 347 13.00 1.34 7.76
C PRO A 347 11.78 1.28 6.84
N SER A 348 11.71 2.13 5.83
CA SER A 348 10.51 2.29 4.99
C SER A 348 10.31 1.23 3.92
N ILE A 349 11.31 0.35 3.70
CA ILE A 349 11.22 -0.71 2.69
C ILE A 349 12.24 -1.82 2.94
N HIS A 350 11.81 -3.08 2.82
CA HIS A 350 12.64 -4.25 3.09
C HIS A 350 12.24 -5.44 2.21
N HIS A 351 13.23 -6.23 1.74
CA HIS A 351 12.98 -7.50 1.07
C HIS A 351 12.42 -8.55 2.02
N VAL A 352 11.35 -9.24 1.59
CA VAL A 352 10.68 -10.28 2.41
C VAL A 352 10.57 -11.64 1.73
N THR A 353 10.97 -11.75 0.47
CA THR A 353 10.96 -13.01 -0.30
C THR A 353 12.22 -13.14 -1.16
N ASP A 354 12.46 -14.33 -1.76
CA ASP A 354 13.56 -14.55 -2.70
C ASP A 354 13.32 -13.92 -4.09
N VAL A 355 12.10 -13.44 -4.37
CA VAL A 355 11.78 -12.76 -5.64
C VAL A 355 12.24 -11.31 -5.55
N PRO A 356 13.14 -10.85 -6.46
CA PRO A 356 13.83 -9.57 -6.30
C PRO A 356 12.92 -8.34 -6.40
N SER A 357 11.71 -8.48 -6.93
CA SER A 357 10.74 -7.38 -7.02
C SER A 357 9.81 -7.25 -5.81
N VAL A 358 9.93 -8.11 -4.78
CA VAL A 358 8.99 -8.13 -3.65
C VAL A 358 9.59 -7.52 -2.41
N TYR A 359 8.93 -6.48 -1.91
CA TYR A 359 9.35 -5.72 -0.73
C TYR A 359 8.19 -5.54 0.25
N ALA A 360 8.50 -5.45 1.54
CA ALA A 360 7.56 -4.95 2.54
C ALA A 360 7.59 -3.42 2.57
N ARG A 361 6.40 -2.81 2.63
CA ARG A 361 6.21 -1.36 2.80
C ARG A 361 4.83 -1.08 3.40
N ASP A 362 4.74 -0.12 4.33
CA ASP A 362 3.42 0.37 4.76
C ASP A 362 2.85 1.31 3.69
N LEU A 363 1.78 0.85 3.07
CA LEU A 363 0.93 1.64 2.19
C LEU A 363 -0.49 1.59 2.75
N MET A 364 -1.16 2.73 2.80
CA MET A 364 -2.47 2.83 3.47
C MET A 364 -3.50 1.84 2.92
N ALA A 365 -3.59 1.65 1.61
CA ALA A 365 -4.49 0.68 1.01
C ALA A 365 -4.16 -0.75 1.45
N ASN A 366 -2.87 -1.12 1.41
CA ASN A 366 -2.37 -2.43 1.82
C ASN A 366 -2.69 -2.71 3.30
N ARG A 367 -2.57 -1.70 4.17
CA ARG A 367 -2.87 -1.80 5.60
C ARG A 367 -4.36 -1.92 5.87
N LEU A 368 -5.21 -1.10 5.23
CA LEU A 368 -6.63 -0.99 5.55
C LEU A 368 -7.49 -2.13 5.02
N TYR A 369 -7.12 -2.78 3.89
CA TYR A 369 -7.86 -3.93 3.40
C TYR A 369 -7.71 -5.11 4.38
N HIS A 370 -8.85 -5.75 4.65
CA HIS A 370 -8.86 -6.98 5.42
C HIS A 370 -8.43 -8.15 4.52
N GLY A 371 -7.70 -9.09 5.10
CA GLY A 371 -7.17 -10.23 4.36
C GLY A 371 -5.90 -9.92 3.57
N PRO A 372 -5.46 -10.90 2.75
CA PRO A 372 -4.26 -10.76 1.95
C PRO A 372 -4.40 -9.71 0.84
N VAL A 373 -3.36 -8.94 0.64
CA VAL A 373 -3.27 -7.92 -0.41
C VAL A 373 -2.06 -8.18 -1.28
N ILE A 374 -2.22 -8.17 -2.59
CA ILE A 374 -1.14 -8.11 -3.56
C ILE A 374 -1.14 -6.69 -4.14
N TYR A 375 -0.14 -5.90 -3.79
CA TYR A 375 -0.04 -4.51 -4.23
C TYR A 375 1.00 -4.40 -5.34
N CYS A 376 0.51 -4.33 -6.59
CA CYS A 376 1.35 -4.33 -7.78
C CYS A 376 1.66 -2.91 -8.22
N GLU A 377 2.93 -2.58 -8.35
CA GLU A 377 3.46 -1.43 -9.06
C GLU A 377 4.05 -1.93 -10.39
N GLY A 378 3.27 -1.74 -11.44
CA GLY A 378 3.61 -2.19 -12.79
C GLY A 378 4.71 -1.35 -13.44
N PRO A 379 4.80 -1.40 -14.77
CA PRO A 379 5.82 -0.65 -15.51
C PRO A 379 5.78 0.83 -15.21
N TYR A 380 6.94 1.49 -15.25
CA TYR A 380 7.04 2.92 -15.07
C TYR A 380 6.36 3.65 -16.23
N MET A 381 5.35 4.46 -15.92
CA MET A 381 4.57 5.16 -16.95
C MET A 381 5.36 6.26 -17.69
N ASN A 382 6.46 6.73 -17.09
CA ASN A 382 7.39 7.69 -17.70
C ASN A 382 8.75 7.07 -18.06
N ALA A 383 8.85 5.75 -18.20
CA ALA A 383 10.03 5.12 -18.76
C ALA A 383 9.95 5.05 -20.27
N ARG A 384 11.04 5.38 -20.97
CA ARG A 384 11.10 5.44 -22.43
C ARG A 384 10.70 4.12 -23.10
N ASP A 385 11.18 3.01 -22.56
CA ASP A 385 10.86 1.66 -23.04
C ASP A 385 9.40 1.21 -22.78
N GLY A 386 8.71 1.84 -21.82
CA GLY A 386 7.30 1.60 -21.51
C GLY A 386 6.34 2.63 -22.10
N TYR A 387 6.76 3.90 -22.15
CA TYR A 387 5.92 5.04 -22.52
C TYR A 387 5.20 4.87 -23.87
N TYR A 388 5.94 4.51 -24.92
CA TYR A 388 5.36 4.35 -26.27
C TYR A 388 4.37 3.19 -26.34
N ARG A 389 4.54 2.16 -25.52
CA ARG A 389 3.59 1.05 -25.40
C ARG A 389 2.33 1.47 -24.64
N ILE A 390 2.47 2.34 -23.64
CA ILE A 390 1.36 2.91 -22.87
C ILE A 390 0.50 3.81 -23.76
N ILE A 391 1.09 4.77 -24.48
CA ILE A 391 0.32 5.68 -25.34
C ILE A 391 -0.28 5.02 -26.58
N ALA A 392 0.20 3.83 -26.97
CA ALA A 392 -0.41 3.02 -28.02
C ALA A 392 -1.81 2.48 -27.63
N GLY A 393 -2.17 2.54 -26.35
CA GLY A 393 -3.44 2.03 -25.82
C GLY A 393 -3.51 0.50 -25.81
N ASP A 394 -4.72 -0.04 -25.51
CA ASP A 394 -4.96 -1.47 -25.59
C ASP A 394 -5.27 -1.93 -27.02
N TYR A 395 -4.79 -3.13 -27.38
CA TYR A 395 -5.02 -3.76 -28.68
C TYR A 395 -4.89 -5.28 -28.60
N LEU A 396 -5.49 -5.98 -29.56
CA LEU A 396 -5.34 -7.42 -29.77
C LEU A 396 -4.16 -7.73 -30.68
N GLY A 397 -3.51 -8.85 -30.45
CA GLY A 397 -2.34 -9.29 -31.21
C GLY A 397 -1.11 -8.44 -30.90
N THR A 398 -0.29 -8.16 -31.92
CA THR A 398 0.94 -7.37 -31.81
C THR A 398 0.85 -6.09 -32.64
N ARG A 399 1.61 -5.07 -32.22
CA ARG A 399 1.88 -3.83 -33.02
C ARG A 399 3.37 -3.57 -33.04
N THR A 400 3.85 -3.04 -34.14
CA THR A 400 5.23 -2.57 -34.22
C THR A 400 5.37 -1.25 -33.48
N ILE A 401 6.09 -1.25 -32.37
CA ILE A 401 6.37 -0.09 -31.52
C ILE A 401 7.89 0.02 -31.38
N GLN A 402 8.45 1.15 -31.76
CA GLN A 402 9.91 1.39 -31.77
C GLN A 402 10.72 0.31 -32.53
N GLY A 403 10.11 -0.30 -33.56
CA GLY A 403 10.76 -1.31 -34.41
C GLY A 403 10.61 -2.75 -33.92
N GLU A 404 9.93 -2.97 -32.80
CA GLU A 404 9.65 -4.30 -32.23
C GLU A 404 8.14 -4.62 -32.28
N ASP A 405 7.81 -5.86 -32.66
CA ASP A 405 6.44 -6.35 -32.61
C ASP A 405 6.09 -6.82 -31.20
N VAL A 406 5.31 -6.01 -30.50
CA VAL A 406 4.97 -6.23 -29.09
C VAL A 406 3.46 -6.35 -28.87
N PRO A 407 2.99 -7.18 -27.93
CA PRO A 407 1.60 -7.17 -27.50
C PRO A 407 1.30 -5.94 -26.64
N SER A 408 0.00 -5.66 -26.41
CA SER A 408 -0.43 -4.60 -25.50
C SER A 408 0.17 -4.78 -24.10
N ILE A 409 0.79 -3.72 -23.55
CA ILE A 409 1.38 -3.73 -22.22
C ILE A 409 0.32 -3.96 -21.13
N TYR A 410 -0.90 -3.46 -21.33
CA TYR A 410 -2.02 -3.65 -20.42
C TYR A 410 -2.42 -5.13 -20.33
N ARG A 411 -2.46 -5.81 -21.51
CA ARG A 411 -2.78 -7.24 -21.56
C ARG A 411 -1.69 -8.09 -20.95
N GLN A 412 -0.43 -7.79 -21.21
CA GLN A 412 0.69 -8.51 -20.59
C GLN A 412 0.69 -8.34 -19.06
N TYR A 413 0.39 -7.12 -18.58
CA TYR A 413 0.29 -6.89 -17.14
C TYR A 413 -0.89 -7.67 -16.52
N ALA A 414 -2.08 -7.59 -17.12
CA ALA A 414 -3.23 -8.36 -16.66
C ALA A 414 -3.00 -9.88 -16.71
N ASP A 415 -2.37 -10.39 -17.80
CA ASP A 415 -2.03 -11.81 -17.96
C ASP A 415 -1.06 -12.27 -16.84
N SER A 416 -0.03 -11.49 -16.56
CA SER A 416 0.96 -11.85 -15.52
C SER A 416 0.32 -11.93 -14.13
N VAL A 417 -0.55 -10.99 -13.78
CA VAL A 417 -1.26 -11.00 -12.50
C VAL A 417 -2.21 -12.19 -12.41
N GLU A 418 -2.99 -12.46 -13.46
CA GLU A 418 -3.87 -13.65 -13.54
C GLU A 418 -3.10 -14.94 -13.33
N GLN A 419 -1.98 -15.15 -14.05
CA GLN A 419 -1.17 -16.37 -13.93
C GLN A 419 -0.61 -16.54 -12.50
N GLY A 420 -0.13 -15.46 -11.89
CA GLY A 420 0.33 -15.48 -10.50
C GLY A 420 -0.80 -15.81 -9.51
N VAL A 421 -2.00 -15.28 -9.73
CA VAL A 421 -3.20 -15.58 -8.93
C VAL A 421 -3.63 -17.04 -9.06
N LEU A 422 -3.63 -17.58 -10.28
CA LEU A 422 -3.94 -19.01 -10.51
C LEU A 422 -2.95 -19.91 -9.75
N LYS A 423 -1.65 -19.59 -9.80
CA LYS A 423 -0.61 -20.31 -9.02
C LYS A 423 -0.81 -20.14 -7.50
N TYR A 424 -1.20 -18.93 -7.04
CA TYR A 424 -1.48 -18.69 -5.63
C TYR A 424 -2.59 -19.59 -5.10
N PHE A 425 -3.65 -19.80 -5.88
CA PHE A 425 -4.73 -20.72 -5.52
C PHE A 425 -4.42 -22.19 -5.84
N GLY A 426 -3.27 -22.51 -6.45
CA GLY A 426 -2.85 -23.87 -6.73
C GLY A 426 -3.49 -24.51 -7.97
N VAL A 427 -3.92 -23.68 -8.93
CA VAL A 427 -4.53 -24.15 -10.21
C VAL A 427 -3.45 -24.63 -11.19
N LYS A 428 -2.21 -24.14 -11.08
CA LYS A 428 -1.07 -24.47 -11.96
C LYS A 428 0.17 -24.83 -11.16
#